data_cc017f9949390f30201120cdd00bdfdf
#
_entry.id   cc017f9949390f30201120cdd00bdfdf
#
_cell.length_a   1.000
_cell.length_b   1.000
_cell.length_c   1.000
_cell.angle_alpha   90.00
_cell.angle_beta   90.00
_cell.angle_gamma   90.00
#
_symmetry.space_group_name_H-M   'P 1'
#
loop_
_entity.id
_entity.type
_entity.pdbx_description
1 polymer ?
#
loop_
_entity_poly.entity_id
_entity_poly.type
_entity_poly.pdbx_seq_one_letter_code
_entity_poly.pdbx_strand_id
1 'polypeptide(L)'
;MKFVDLFAGLGGFHLALSRLGHECVFASEIKPKLRKLYQVNFPDVPIHGDITQIDVKDIPAHDILCGGFPCQPFSFSGKKQGFDDELGRGNLFDEICRVLKYHHPPYIFLENVSALPGHDGGRTWAVIQQKLDALGYDIDGRVFSPHEFGIPQHRPRFYIVGMLRDSEGKSGMRKFHFPQPDERVISDVRTIVDPYDNDGLQPVRRALH
;
A
#
# COMPACT_ATOMS: atom_id res chain seq x y z
N MET A 1 -2.76 13.74 -10.92
CA MET A 1 -1.53 13.56 -10.13
C MET A 1 -0.80 12.33 -10.62
N LYS A 2 0.54 12.33 -10.51
CA LYS A 2 1.37 11.15 -10.79
C LYS A 2 1.57 10.34 -9.52
N PHE A 3 1.58 9.01 -9.65
CA PHE A 3 1.84 8.14 -8.49
C PHE A 3 2.81 7.01 -8.82
N VAL A 4 3.46 6.50 -7.79
CA VAL A 4 4.26 5.28 -7.83
C VAL A 4 3.58 4.20 -6.97
N ASP A 5 3.68 2.92 -7.39
CA ASP A 5 3.09 1.76 -6.70
C ASP A 5 4.21 0.77 -6.30
N LEU A 6 4.63 0.83 -5.05
CA LEU A 6 5.66 -0.05 -4.49
C LEU A 6 5.02 -1.31 -3.90
N PHE A 7 5.66 -2.46 -4.11
CA PHE A 7 5.09 -3.77 -3.73
C PHE A 7 3.74 -4.03 -4.42
N ALA A 8 3.64 -3.67 -5.70
CA ALA A 8 2.40 -3.47 -6.43
C ALA A 8 1.48 -4.71 -6.49
N GLY A 9 2.02 -5.92 -6.32
CA GLY A 9 1.23 -7.15 -6.38
C GLY A 9 0.47 -7.29 -7.70
N LEU A 10 -0.85 -7.25 -7.62
CA LEU A 10 -1.75 -7.28 -8.79
C LEU A 10 -2.14 -5.88 -9.30
N GLY A 11 -1.64 -4.82 -8.69
CA GLY A 11 -1.94 -3.44 -9.09
C GLY A 11 -3.24 -2.88 -8.48
N GLY A 12 -3.54 -3.20 -7.24
CA GLY A 12 -4.73 -2.68 -6.56
C GLY A 12 -4.74 -1.15 -6.45
N PHE A 13 -3.63 -0.55 -6.05
CA PHE A 13 -3.48 0.91 -6.03
C PHE A 13 -3.52 1.49 -7.44
N HIS A 14 -2.84 0.84 -8.40
CA HIS A 14 -2.86 1.27 -9.79
C HIS A 14 -4.29 1.36 -10.32
N LEU A 15 -5.05 0.28 -10.19
CA LEU A 15 -6.44 0.24 -10.66
C LEU A 15 -7.29 1.33 -10.01
N ALA A 16 -7.18 1.49 -8.69
CA ALA A 16 -8.00 2.43 -7.94
C ALA A 16 -7.69 3.89 -8.31
N LEU A 17 -6.42 4.26 -8.36
CA LEU A 17 -6.01 5.63 -8.64
C LEU A 17 -6.17 6.01 -10.12
N SER A 18 -5.95 5.09 -11.05
CA SER A 18 -6.18 5.34 -12.48
C SER A 18 -7.67 5.57 -12.78
N ARG A 19 -8.59 4.89 -12.07
CA ARG A 19 -10.04 5.16 -12.18
C ARG A 19 -10.43 6.57 -11.70
N LEU A 20 -9.60 7.18 -10.87
CA LEU A 20 -9.77 8.57 -10.42
C LEU A 20 -9.02 9.58 -11.31
N GLY A 21 -8.46 9.14 -12.44
CA GLY A 21 -7.75 10.00 -13.39
C GLY A 21 -6.31 10.33 -12.98
N HIS A 22 -5.69 9.53 -12.10
CA HIS A 22 -4.27 9.65 -11.76
C HIS A 22 -3.41 8.74 -12.64
N GLU A 23 -2.16 9.11 -12.86
CA GLU A 23 -1.20 8.44 -13.75
C GLU A 23 -0.18 7.64 -12.93
N CYS A 24 -0.09 6.32 -13.17
CA CYS A 24 0.99 5.51 -12.63
C CYS A 24 2.27 5.73 -13.46
N VAL A 25 3.32 6.24 -12.84
CA VAL A 25 4.59 6.51 -13.53
C VAL A 25 5.69 5.51 -13.20
N PHE A 26 5.46 4.66 -12.20
CA PHE A 26 6.41 3.64 -11.76
C PHE A 26 5.71 2.59 -10.92
N ALA A 27 6.07 1.32 -11.12
CA ALA A 27 5.65 0.23 -10.26
C ALA A 27 6.81 -0.73 -9.97
N SER A 28 6.81 -1.36 -8.79
CA SER A 28 7.78 -2.41 -8.44
C SER A 28 7.12 -3.58 -7.73
N GLU A 29 7.54 -4.81 -8.08
CA GLU A 29 7.09 -6.06 -7.46
C GLU A 29 8.20 -7.12 -7.59
N ILE A 30 8.61 -7.70 -6.47
CA ILE A 30 9.72 -8.67 -6.47
C ILE A 30 9.35 -10.00 -7.16
N LYS A 31 8.08 -10.45 -7.07
CA LYS A 31 7.64 -11.76 -7.59
C LYS A 31 7.45 -11.75 -9.10
N PRO A 32 8.27 -12.51 -9.89
CA PRO A 32 8.16 -12.48 -11.35
C PRO A 32 6.78 -12.89 -11.89
N LYS A 33 6.08 -13.81 -11.21
CA LYS A 33 4.73 -14.24 -11.62
C LYS A 33 3.72 -13.10 -11.49
N LEU A 34 3.82 -12.29 -10.43
CA LEU A 34 2.94 -11.14 -10.23
C LEU A 34 3.27 -10.03 -11.23
N ARG A 35 4.55 -9.77 -11.53
CA ARG A 35 4.93 -8.81 -12.58
C ARG A 35 4.34 -9.16 -13.94
N LYS A 36 4.38 -10.45 -14.33
CA LYS A 36 3.77 -10.89 -15.60
C LYS A 36 2.28 -10.59 -15.64
N LEU A 37 1.56 -10.87 -14.56
CA LEU A 37 0.12 -10.62 -14.47
C LEU A 37 -0.19 -9.12 -14.41
N TYR A 38 0.60 -8.37 -13.67
CA TYR A 38 0.50 -6.90 -13.64
C TYR A 38 0.66 -6.30 -15.03
N GLN A 39 1.67 -6.73 -15.80
CA GLN A 39 1.94 -6.22 -17.15
C GLN A 39 0.80 -6.55 -18.16
N VAL A 40 0.08 -7.64 -17.94
CA VAL A 40 -1.13 -7.95 -18.75
C VAL A 40 -2.25 -6.95 -18.47
N ASN A 41 -2.42 -6.55 -17.20
CA ASN A 41 -3.47 -5.63 -16.80
C ASN A 41 -3.12 -4.15 -17.08
N PHE A 42 -1.82 -3.82 -17.06
CA PHE A 42 -1.31 -2.45 -17.21
C PHE A 42 -0.13 -2.45 -18.20
N PRO A 43 -0.38 -2.68 -19.50
CA PRO A 43 0.66 -2.85 -20.50
C PRO A 43 1.52 -1.59 -20.70
N ASP A 44 0.97 -0.41 -20.45
CA ASP A 44 1.62 0.88 -20.72
C ASP A 44 2.56 1.33 -19.59
N VAL A 45 2.56 0.64 -18.44
CA VAL A 45 3.41 0.99 -17.30
C VAL A 45 4.43 -0.12 -17.04
N PRO A 46 5.74 0.16 -17.18
CA PRO A 46 6.77 -0.82 -16.89
C PRO A 46 6.76 -1.16 -15.39
N ILE A 47 6.79 -2.46 -15.10
CA ILE A 47 6.91 -2.93 -13.70
C ILE A 47 8.32 -3.43 -13.43
N HIS A 48 8.97 -2.82 -12.45
CA HIS A 48 10.34 -3.13 -12.03
C HIS A 48 10.37 -4.29 -11.02
N GLY A 49 11.59 -4.75 -10.71
CA GLY A 49 11.82 -5.87 -9.80
C GLY A 49 11.85 -5.47 -8.33
N ASP A 50 12.87 -5.96 -7.65
CA ASP A 50 13.13 -5.74 -6.23
C ASP A 50 13.48 -4.27 -5.98
N ILE A 51 12.67 -3.58 -5.18
CA ILE A 51 12.86 -2.17 -4.82
C ILE A 51 14.20 -1.91 -4.12
N THR A 52 14.77 -2.89 -3.43
CA THR A 52 16.06 -2.77 -2.75
C THR A 52 17.24 -2.64 -3.73
N GLN A 53 17.04 -3.01 -5.00
CA GLN A 53 18.03 -2.96 -6.07
C GLN A 53 17.86 -1.75 -6.99
N ILE A 54 16.85 -0.91 -6.73
CA ILE A 54 16.52 0.25 -7.57
C ILE A 54 17.12 1.51 -6.96
N ASP A 55 17.90 2.26 -7.73
CA ASP A 55 18.35 3.59 -7.31
C ASP A 55 17.11 4.52 -7.22
N VAL A 56 16.98 5.26 -6.15
CA VAL A 56 15.88 6.22 -5.98
C VAL A 56 15.83 7.27 -7.08
N LYS A 57 16.99 7.56 -7.72
CA LYS A 57 17.10 8.50 -8.83
C LYS A 57 16.41 8.01 -10.09
N ASP A 58 16.26 6.68 -10.25
CA ASP A 58 15.59 6.07 -11.38
C ASP A 58 14.06 6.04 -11.22
N ILE A 59 13.56 6.38 -10.03
CA ILE A 59 12.13 6.54 -9.77
C ILE A 59 11.70 7.94 -10.24
N PRO A 60 10.71 8.07 -11.14
CA PRO A 60 10.25 9.38 -11.59
C PRO A 60 9.68 10.25 -10.48
N ALA A 61 9.73 11.57 -10.65
CA ALA A 61 9.03 12.51 -9.78
C ALA A 61 7.52 12.21 -9.76
N HIS A 62 6.93 12.21 -8.58
CA HIS A 62 5.55 11.81 -8.35
C HIS A 62 4.91 12.60 -7.21
N ASP A 63 3.59 12.63 -7.20
CA ASP A 63 2.79 13.35 -6.20
C ASP A 63 2.34 12.42 -5.07
N ILE A 64 2.16 11.10 -5.37
CA ILE A 64 1.66 10.13 -4.42
C ILE A 64 2.60 8.92 -4.41
N LEU A 65 3.05 8.50 -3.22
CA LEU A 65 3.69 7.20 -3.04
C LEU A 65 2.67 6.22 -2.47
N CYS A 66 2.41 5.14 -3.22
CA CYS A 66 1.59 4.02 -2.77
C CYS A 66 2.45 2.80 -2.45
N GLY A 67 1.99 1.96 -1.51
CA GLY A 67 2.68 0.71 -1.23
C GLY A 67 1.94 -0.20 -0.25
N GLY A 68 1.76 -1.47 -0.67
CA GLY A 68 1.28 -2.55 0.20
C GLY A 68 2.47 -3.33 0.75
N PHE A 69 3.16 -2.81 1.74
CA PHE A 69 4.38 -3.43 2.25
C PHE A 69 4.09 -4.62 3.18
N PRO A 70 4.92 -5.69 3.15
CA PRO A 70 4.71 -6.83 4.03
C PRO A 70 4.99 -6.48 5.50
N CYS A 71 4.17 -7.01 6.40
CA CYS A 71 4.41 -6.93 7.85
C CYS A 71 5.58 -7.84 8.21
N GLN A 72 6.78 -7.30 8.24
CA GLN A 72 7.96 -7.98 8.78
C GLN A 72 8.24 -7.45 10.19
N PRO A 73 8.73 -8.30 11.12
CA PRO A 73 9.12 -7.83 12.44
C PRO A 73 10.20 -6.76 12.29
N PHE A 74 9.96 -5.59 12.87
CA PHE A 74 11.01 -4.58 13.02
C PHE A 74 12.02 -5.16 14.03
N SER A 75 13.17 -5.64 13.55
CA SER A 75 14.22 -6.09 14.43
C SER A 75 14.83 -4.89 15.15
N PHE A 76 14.60 -4.82 16.47
CA PHE A 76 15.29 -3.90 17.36
C PHE A 76 16.74 -4.31 17.68
N SER A 77 17.42 -5.02 16.78
CA SER A 77 18.84 -5.31 16.99
C SER A 77 19.69 -4.23 16.34
N GLY A 78 19.87 -3.14 17.02
CA GLY A 78 20.80 -2.11 16.58
C GLY A 78 21.03 -1.07 17.65
N LYS A 79 22.20 -1.11 18.25
CA LYS A 79 22.82 -0.01 18.95
C LYS A 79 22.60 1.30 18.19
N LYS A 80 22.34 2.36 18.92
CA LYS A 80 22.31 3.76 18.47
C LYS A 80 23.40 4.05 17.40
N GLN A 81 23.08 3.81 16.14
CA GLN A 81 23.83 4.34 15.00
C GLN A 81 22.79 4.91 14.05
N GLY A 82 23.06 6.14 13.61
CA GLY A 82 22.09 6.90 12.81
C GLY A 82 21.72 6.22 11.48
N PHE A 83 20.97 6.91 10.67
CA PHE A 83 20.40 6.49 9.37
C PHE A 83 21.35 5.86 8.33
N ASP A 84 22.62 5.59 8.69
CA ASP A 84 23.69 5.06 7.84
C ASP A 84 24.14 3.65 8.27
N ASP A 85 23.20 2.71 8.46
CA ASP A 85 23.59 1.32 8.64
C ASP A 85 23.76 0.62 7.28
N GLU A 86 24.98 0.61 6.79
CA GLU A 86 25.39 0.08 5.47
C GLU A 86 25.23 -1.44 5.28
N LEU A 87 24.77 -2.23 6.26
CA LEU A 87 24.74 -3.70 6.20
C LEU A 87 23.54 -4.38 6.86
N GLY A 88 22.53 -3.65 7.32
CA GLY A 88 21.26 -4.23 7.74
C GLY A 88 20.38 -4.50 6.54
N ARG A 89 19.91 -5.73 6.35
CA ARG A 89 18.78 -6.02 5.46
C ARG A 89 17.58 -5.27 6.00
N GLY A 90 17.43 -4.01 5.54
CA GLY A 90 16.41 -3.07 6.00
C GLY A 90 15.05 -3.69 5.88
N ASN A 91 14.22 -3.46 6.87
CA ASN A 91 12.81 -3.72 6.78
C ASN A 91 12.28 -3.06 5.49
N LEU A 92 11.42 -3.75 4.72
CA LEU A 92 10.89 -3.21 3.46
C LEU A 92 10.15 -1.87 3.63
N PHE A 93 9.74 -1.52 4.84
CA PHE A 93 9.27 -0.18 5.17
C PHE A 93 10.39 0.87 5.10
N ASP A 94 11.65 0.50 5.35
CA ASP A 94 12.79 1.41 5.22
C ASP A 94 13.04 1.78 3.75
N GLU A 95 12.68 0.89 2.81
CA GLU A 95 12.70 1.21 1.39
C GLU A 95 11.68 2.30 1.02
N ILE A 96 10.48 2.25 1.63
CA ILE A 96 9.51 3.35 1.52
C ILE A 96 10.13 4.64 2.05
N CYS A 97 10.71 4.61 3.25
CA CYS A 97 11.36 5.78 3.85
C CYS A 97 12.50 6.32 2.97
N ARG A 98 13.28 5.45 2.32
CA ARG A 98 14.36 5.83 1.39
C ARG A 98 13.82 6.61 0.19
N VAL A 99 12.73 6.15 -0.42
CA VAL A 99 12.07 6.84 -1.53
C VAL A 99 11.45 8.16 -1.07
N LEU A 100 10.76 8.17 0.06
CA LEU A 100 10.16 9.38 0.65
C LEU A 100 11.21 10.45 0.96
N LYS A 101 12.36 10.04 1.52
CA LYS A 101 13.47 10.94 1.85
C LYS A 101 14.07 11.64 0.62
N TYR A 102 14.05 10.99 -0.53
CA TYR A 102 14.61 11.54 -1.76
C TYR A 102 13.61 12.39 -2.53
N HIS A 103 12.37 11.90 -2.69
CA HIS A 103 11.39 12.52 -3.57
C HIS A 103 10.45 13.51 -2.88
N HIS A 104 10.24 13.37 -1.57
CA HIS A 104 9.31 14.20 -0.78
C HIS A 104 7.93 14.38 -1.44
N PRO A 105 7.25 13.29 -1.90
CA PRO A 105 5.94 13.44 -2.52
C PRO A 105 4.94 14.06 -1.54
N PRO A 106 4.01 14.92 -2.00
CA PRO A 106 3.01 15.54 -1.12
C PRO A 106 2.14 14.55 -0.35
N TYR A 107 1.91 13.35 -0.92
CA TYR A 107 0.98 12.38 -0.37
C TYR A 107 1.60 10.99 -0.27
N ILE A 108 1.19 10.26 0.77
CA ILE A 108 1.47 8.82 0.91
C ILE A 108 0.16 8.06 1.14
N PHE A 109 0.05 6.88 0.53
CA PHE A 109 -1.08 5.98 0.68
C PHE A 109 -0.58 4.54 0.81
N LEU A 110 -0.55 4.02 2.04
CA LEU A 110 0.04 2.73 2.34
C LEU A 110 -1.02 1.73 2.82
N GLU A 111 -0.76 0.45 2.64
CA GLU A 111 -1.62 -0.65 3.11
C GLU A 111 -0.81 -1.68 3.87
N ASN A 112 -1.44 -2.25 4.88
CA ASN A 112 -0.88 -3.38 5.63
C ASN A 112 -2.02 -4.24 6.22
N VAL A 113 -1.66 -5.34 6.88
CA VAL A 113 -2.64 -6.19 7.59
C VAL A 113 -3.33 -5.42 8.71
N SER A 114 -4.60 -5.74 8.96
CA SER A 114 -5.41 -5.06 10.00
C SER A 114 -4.84 -5.15 11.42
N ALA A 115 -4.00 -6.16 11.68
CA ALA A 115 -3.34 -6.35 12.97
C ALA A 115 -2.14 -5.42 13.20
N LEU A 116 -1.67 -4.67 12.19
CA LEU A 116 -0.46 -3.83 12.30
C LEU A 116 -0.50 -2.87 13.50
N PRO A 117 -1.60 -2.15 13.79
CA PRO A 117 -1.62 -1.20 14.93
C PRO A 117 -1.39 -1.87 16.29
N GLY A 118 -1.82 -3.12 16.45
CA GLY A 118 -1.63 -3.88 17.69
C GLY A 118 -0.38 -4.78 17.69
N HIS A 119 0.31 -4.88 16.57
CA HIS A 119 1.48 -5.74 16.43
C HIS A 119 2.57 -5.34 17.42
N ASP A 120 3.15 -6.35 18.09
CA ASP A 120 4.18 -6.16 19.10
C ASP A 120 3.78 -5.15 20.20
N GLY A 121 2.53 -5.25 20.69
CA GLY A 121 2.01 -4.33 21.70
C GLY A 121 1.93 -2.87 21.24
N GLY A 122 1.77 -2.64 19.93
CA GLY A 122 1.69 -1.30 19.33
C GLY A 122 3.05 -0.69 18.94
N ARG A 123 4.17 -1.34 19.29
CA ARG A 123 5.52 -0.82 18.99
C ARG A 123 5.78 -0.65 17.51
N THR A 124 5.32 -1.59 16.68
CA THR A 124 5.48 -1.53 15.23
C THR A 124 4.85 -0.26 14.65
N TRP A 125 3.61 0.03 15.05
CA TRP A 125 2.92 1.23 14.58
C TRP A 125 3.60 2.51 15.08
N ALA A 126 4.03 2.54 16.33
CA ALA A 126 4.76 3.69 16.89
C ALA A 126 6.08 3.98 16.13
N VAL A 127 6.81 2.94 15.71
CA VAL A 127 8.03 3.12 14.89
C VAL A 127 7.70 3.66 13.51
N ILE A 128 6.64 3.17 12.85
CA ILE A 128 6.19 3.70 11.56
C ILE A 128 5.83 5.17 11.68
N GLN A 129 5.03 5.54 12.70
CA GLN A 129 4.67 6.93 12.97
C GLN A 129 5.90 7.80 13.18
N GLN A 130 6.84 7.38 14.02
CA GLN A 130 8.06 8.12 14.30
C GLN A 130 8.92 8.33 13.05
N LYS A 131 9.08 7.30 12.20
CA LYS A 131 9.86 7.42 10.96
C LYS A 131 9.21 8.36 9.96
N LEU A 132 7.89 8.30 9.78
CA LEU A 132 7.17 9.18 8.87
C LEU A 132 7.12 10.63 9.39
N ASP A 133 6.95 10.81 10.69
CA ASP A 133 7.03 12.13 11.33
C ASP A 133 8.43 12.78 11.13
N ALA A 134 9.50 12.00 11.31
CA ALA A 134 10.88 12.47 11.09
C ALA A 134 11.14 12.84 9.60
N LEU A 135 10.38 12.28 8.66
CA LEU A 135 10.42 12.63 7.25
C LEU A 135 9.49 13.81 6.90
N GLY A 136 8.81 14.39 7.88
CA GLY A 136 7.96 15.56 7.69
C GLY A 136 6.51 15.25 7.34
N TYR A 137 6.02 14.00 7.50
CA TYR A 137 4.64 13.65 7.21
C TYR A 137 3.76 13.63 8.44
N ASP A 138 2.60 14.25 8.36
CA ASP A 138 1.48 13.97 9.25
C ASP A 138 0.69 12.80 8.68
N ILE A 139 0.36 11.83 9.52
CA ILE A 139 -0.31 10.59 9.09
C ILE A 139 -1.52 10.28 9.95
N ASP A 140 -2.46 9.55 9.36
CA ASP A 140 -3.55 8.88 10.06
C ASP A 140 -3.78 7.48 9.47
N GLY A 141 -4.39 6.58 10.24
CA GLY A 141 -4.59 5.21 9.81
C GLY A 141 -5.90 4.63 10.29
N ARG A 142 -6.57 3.86 9.40
CA ARG A 142 -7.83 3.21 9.69
C ARG A 142 -7.93 1.83 9.06
N VAL A 143 -8.62 0.92 9.75
CA VAL A 143 -8.96 -0.40 9.19
C VAL A 143 -10.25 -0.29 8.40
N PHE A 144 -10.24 -0.85 7.19
CA PHE A 144 -11.40 -1.03 6.33
C PHE A 144 -11.45 -2.45 5.79
N SER A 145 -12.64 -2.89 5.46
CA SER A 145 -12.85 -4.12 4.72
C SER A 145 -13.80 -3.89 3.54
N PRO A 146 -13.55 -4.50 2.36
CA PRO A 146 -14.35 -4.28 1.16
C PRO A 146 -15.86 -4.47 1.35
N HIS A 147 -16.29 -5.36 2.24
CA HIS A 147 -17.72 -5.59 2.50
C HIS A 147 -18.43 -4.36 3.09
N GLU A 148 -17.71 -3.48 3.77
CA GLU A 148 -18.23 -2.21 4.30
C GLU A 148 -18.60 -1.21 3.19
N PHE A 149 -18.13 -1.49 1.95
CA PHE A 149 -18.35 -0.67 0.75
C PHE A 149 -19.05 -1.44 -0.37
N GLY A 150 -19.80 -2.50 -0.04
CA GLY A 150 -20.63 -3.25 -0.99
C GLY A 150 -19.90 -4.32 -1.81
N ILE A 151 -18.62 -4.55 -1.58
CA ILE A 151 -17.86 -5.62 -2.23
C ILE A 151 -17.95 -6.88 -1.33
N PRO A 152 -18.48 -8.03 -1.80
CA PRO A 152 -18.72 -9.21 -0.98
C PRO A 152 -17.43 -9.97 -0.63
N GLN A 153 -16.49 -9.28 0.01
CA GLN A 153 -15.23 -9.84 0.48
C GLN A 153 -14.93 -9.33 1.90
N HIS A 154 -14.81 -10.23 2.85
CA HIS A 154 -14.31 -9.89 4.19
C HIS A 154 -12.77 -9.97 4.17
N ARG A 155 -12.12 -8.79 4.05
CA ARG A 155 -10.66 -8.66 3.96
C ARG A 155 -10.19 -7.38 4.68
N PRO A 156 -10.23 -7.33 6.01
CA PRO A 156 -9.83 -6.13 6.74
C PRO A 156 -8.35 -5.81 6.50
N ARG A 157 -8.08 -4.53 6.21
CA ARG A 157 -6.75 -3.99 5.96
C ARG A 157 -6.60 -2.65 6.65
N PHE A 158 -5.40 -2.39 7.14
CA PHE A 158 -5.04 -1.11 7.72
C PHE A 158 -4.48 -0.21 6.64
N TYR A 159 -5.17 0.88 6.38
CA TYR A 159 -4.76 1.91 5.42
C TYR A 159 -4.16 3.09 6.17
N ILE A 160 -3.03 3.58 5.67
CA ILE A 160 -2.30 4.73 6.21
C ILE A 160 -2.30 5.79 5.14
N VAL A 161 -2.79 6.98 5.47
CA VAL A 161 -2.73 8.17 4.62
C VAL A 161 -1.83 9.18 5.29
N GLY A 162 -1.01 9.88 4.50
CA GLY A 162 -0.17 10.94 5.02
C GLY A 162 -0.02 12.09 4.04
N MET A 163 0.24 13.25 4.61
CA MET A 163 0.51 14.48 3.87
C MET A 163 1.78 15.14 4.38
N LEU A 164 2.63 15.56 3.45
CA LEU A 164 3.86 16.28 3.75
C LEU A 164 3.52 17.64 4.37
N ARG A 165 4.20 18.01 5.43
CA ARG A 165 4.12 19.33 6.03
C ARG A 165 4.80 20.38 5.14
N ASP A 166 4.23 21.55 5.06
CA ASP A 166 4.84 22.72 4.41
C ASP A 166 6.00 23.31 5.24
N SER A 167 6.61 24.37 4.73
CA SER A 167 7.71 25.08 5.40
C SER A 167 7.32 25.69 6.75
N GLU A 168 6.02 25.85 7.04
CA GLU A 168 5.50 26.34 8.32
C GLU A 168 5.14 25.18 9.27
N GLY A 169 5.41 23.94 8.89
CA GLY A 169 5.09 22.75 9.68
C GLY A 169 3.60 22.38 9.66
N LYS A 170 2.83 22.86 8.68
CA LYS A 170 1.40 22.56 8.52
C LYS A 170 1.17 21.56 7.41
N SER A 171 0.20 20.68 7.59
CA SER A 171 -0.28 19.78 6.53
C SER A 171 -1.78 19.85 6.35
N GLY A 172 -2.25 19.31 5.24
CA GLY A 172 -3.68 19.17 4.95
C GLY A 172 -4.39 18.11 5.80
N MET A 173 -3.68 17.30 6.62
CA MET A 173 -4.26 16.19 7.37
C MET A 173 -5.38 16.59 8.32
N ARG A 174 -5.36 17.82 8.87
CA ARG A 174 -6.44 18.32 9.72
C ARG A 174 -7.80 18.40 9.03
N LYS A 175 -7.82 18.45 7.69
CA LYS A 175 -9.03 18.49 6.86
C LYS A 175 -9.35 17.15 6.22
N PHE A 176 -8.46 16.17 6.38
CA PHE A 176 -8.65 14.83 5.85
C PHE A 176 -9.57 14.03 6.77
N HIS A 177 -10.53 13.34 6.19
CA HIS A 177 -11.40 12.41 6.89
C HIS A 177 -11.50 11.13 6.09
N PHE A 178 -11.27 10.00 6.74
CA PHE A 178 -11.53 8.71 6.13
C PHE A 178 -13.02 8.57 5.79
N PRO A 179 -13.36 7.91 4.66
CA PRO A 179 -14.74 7.62 4.32
C PRO A 179 -15.41 6.83 5.44
N GLN A 180 -16.69 7.07 5.65
CA GLN A 180 -17.50 6.27 6.56
C GLN A 180 -18.17 5.16 5.75
N PRO A 181 -18.17 3.90 6.24
CA PRO A 181 -18.99 2.85 5.67
C PRO A 181 -20.47 3.28 5.62
N ASP A 182 -21.15 2.93 4.53
CA ASP A 182 -22.60 3.15 4.44
C ASP A 182 -23.32 1.86 4.86
N GLU A 183 -23.93 1.84 6.03
CA GLU A 183 -24.66 0.69 6.58
C GLU A 183 -25.82 0.21 5.69
N ARG A 184 -26.26 1.05 4.73
CA ARG A 184 -27.30 0.70 3.75
C ARG A 184 -26.76 -0.11 2.57
N VAL A 185 -25.44 -0.17 2.43
CA VAL A 185 -24.79 -0.93 1.34
C VAL A 185 -24.79 -2.40 1.69
N ILE A 186 -25.59 -3.18 0.96
CA ILE A 186 -25.63 -4.63 1.10
C ILE A 186 -24.52 -5.25 0.26
N SER A 187 -23.66 -6.00 0.92
CA SER A 187 -22.62 -6.79 0.26
C SER A 187 -23.19 -8.16 -0.15
N ASP A 188 -23.51 -8.33 -1.43
CA ASP A 188 -24.11 -9.56 -1.96
C ASP A 188 -23.20 -10.17 -3.02
N VAL A 189 -22.79 -11.42 -2.81
CA VAL A 189 -21.93 -12.16 -3.74
C VAL A 189 -22.57 -12.30 -5.13
N ARG A 190 -23.89 -12.32 -5.22
CA ARG A 190 -24.62 -12.40 -6.48
C ARG A 190 -24.38 -11.21 -7.40
N THR A 191 -23.93 -10.08 -6.87
CA THR A 191 -23.60 -8.88 -7.67
C THR A 191 -22.32 -9.02 -8.48
N ILE A 192 -21.48 -10.01 -8.15
CA ILE A 192 -20.19 -10.26 -8.81
C ILE A 192 -20.11 -11.62 -9.49
N VAL A 193 -21.15 -12.46 -9.36
CA VAL A 193 -21.26 -13.75 -10.06
C VAL A 193 -21.97 -13.52 -11.37
N ASP A 194 -21.36 -13.91 -12.48
CA ASP A 194 -22.00 -13.87 -13.78
C ASP A 194 -23.14 -14.90 -13.82
N PRO A 195 -24.41 -14.49 -14.00
CA PRO A 195 -25.53 -15.41 -14.03
C PRO A 195 -25.52 -16.36 -15.26
N TYR A 196 -24.66 -16.10 -16.24
CA TYR A 196 -24.60 -16.87 -17.50
C TYR A 196 -23.45 -17.89 -17.56
N ASP A 197 -22.58 -17.95 -16.55
CA ASP A 197 -21.43 -18.88 -16.56
C ASP A 197 -21.75 -20.25 -15.96
N ASN A 198 -22.97 -20.72 -16.16
CA ASN A 198 -23.39 -22.09 -15.74
C ASN A 198 -23.06 -23.18 -16.76
N ASP A 199 -22.55 -22.83 -17.93
CA ASP A 199 -22.22 -23.80 -18.98
C ASP A 199 -20.80 -24.36 -18.79
N GLY A 200 -20.62 -25.27 -17.83
CA GLY A 200 -19.46 -26.12 -17.78
C GLY A 200 -18.70 -26.23 -16.45
N LEU A 201 -19.06 -25.52 -15.42
CA LEU A 201 -18.45 -25.71 -14.10
C LEU A 201 -19.02 -26.96 -13.41
N GLN A 202 -18.29 -28.05 -13.44
CA GLN A 202 -18.51 -29.17 -12.52
C GLN A 202 -18.45 -28.67 -11.08
N PRO A 203 -19.39 -29.03 -10.19
CA PRO A 203 -19.33 -28.66 -8.81
C PRO A 203 -18.04 -29.18 -8.18
N VAL A 204 -17.19 -28.27 -7.69
CA VAL A 204 -16.00 -28.66 -6.93
C VAL A 204 -16.49 -29.42 -5.70
N ARG A 205 -16.37 -30.75 -5.72
CA ARG A 205 -16.57 -31.57 -4.51
C ARG A 205 -15.53 -31.12 -3.49
N ARG A 206 -15.99 -30.45 -2.45
CA ARG A 206 -15.16 -30.21 -1.25
C ARG A 206 -14.74 -31.57 -0.75
N ALA A 207 -13.47 -31.92 -0.88
CA ALA A 207 -12.86 -32.96 -0.06
C ALA A 207 -12.80 -32.40 1.36
N LEU A 208 -13.74 -32.82 2.20
CA LEU A 208 -13.65 -32.68 3.64
C LEU A 208 -12.67 -33.76 4.11
N HIS A 209 -11.47 -33.38 4.47
CA HIS A 209 -10.59 -34.10 5.39
C HIS A 209 -9.92 -33.09 6.32
#